data_7d680368ce6b8e5e0128ab7ffbe0cb30
#
_entry.id   7d680368ce6b8e5e0128ab7ffbe0cb30
#
_cell.length_a   1.000
_cell.length_b   1.000
_cell.length_c   1.000
_cell.angle_alpha   90.00
_cell.angle_beta   90.00
_cell.angle_gamma   90.00
#
_symmetry.space_group_name_H-M   'P 1'
#
loop_
_entity.id
_entity.type
_entity.pdbx_description
1 polymer ?
#
loop_
_entity_poly.entity_id
_entity_poly.type
_entity_poly.pdbx_seq_one_letter_code
_entity_poly.pdbx_strand_id
1 'polypeptide(L)'
;IVMRLVGSEMCIRDRYRRLKWFQKENRKRFRNTIYFFLRPSDRRTDLLKINLAIPKSFKTTLDKEKISFCKVKIGGFDSRTKCLQDIPADIEINTDESSLRSLNIYPYSPIISDKESYAIVLKKVINPKRSGLFQFHSYGQPKGKSVSSYLGSWTIVID
;
A
#
# COMPACT_ATOMS: atom_id res chain seq x y z
N ILE A 1 10.21 24.76 2.32
CA ILE A 1 9.97 24.42 1.85
C ILE A 1 9.64 24.21 1.20
N VAL A 2 9.69 24.26 0.91
CA VAL A 2 9.30 24.05 0.29
C VAL A 2 8.67 23.56 -0.43
N MET A 3 8.12 23.57 -0.95
CA MET A 3 7.58 22.90 -1.73
C MET A 3 7.31 23.18 -2.85
N ARG A 4 7.65 23.13 -3.67
CA ARG A 4 7.19 23.24 -4.59
C ARG A 4 7.42 22.60 -5.66
N LEU A 5 7.81 22.12 -6.31
CA LEU A 5 7.76 21.61 -7.06
C LEU A 5 7.58 21.01 -7.55
N VAL A 6 8.09 20.90 -8.15
CA VAL A 6 7.66 20.39 -8.49
C VAL A 6 7.16 20.18 -8.07
N GLY A 7 7.73 20.62 -8.03
CA GLY A 7 6.96 20.70 -7.08
C GLY A 7 6.32 19.59 -6.35
N SER A 8 5.92 18.61 -6.97
CA SER A 8 5.13 17.53 -6.36
C SER A 8 5.90 16.79 -5.28
N GLU A 9 7.18 16.60 -5.45
CA GLU A 9 8.00 15.91 -4.48
C GLU A 9 8.10 16.66 -3.16
N MET A 10 8.22 17.96 -3.23
CA MET A 10 8.26 18.81 -2.03
C MET A 10 6.92 18.74 -1.29
N CYS A 11 5.82 18.70 -2.03
CA CYS A 11 4.50 18.57 -1.42
C CYS A 11 4.34 17.24 -0.68
N ILE A 12 4.88 16.16 -1.21
CA ILE A 12 4.85 14.86 -0.54
C ILE A 12 5.67 14.92 0.73
N ARG A 13 6.86 15.51 0.66
CA ARG A 13 7.74 15.62 1.83
C ARG A 13 7.11 16.42 2.95
N ASP A 14 6.45 17.54 2.62
CA ASP A 14 5.79 18.39 3.61
C ASP A 14 4.58 17.70 4.24
N ARG A 15 3.99 16.75 3.56
CA ARG A 15 2.79 16.05 4.01
C ARG A 15 3.04 14.58 4.25
N TYR A 16 4.29 14.20 4.44
CA TYR A 16 4.64 12.81 4.65
C TYR A 16 3.88 12.23 5.85
N ARG A 17 3.26 11.08 5.63
CA ARG A 17 2.56 10.34 6.67
C ARG A 17 3.03 8.91 6.66
N ARG A 18 3.35 8.40 7.84
CA ARG A 18 3.76 7.01 8.00
C ARG A 18 2.52 6.16 8.19
N LEU A 19 2.32 5.21 7.30
CA LEU A 19 1.24 4.24 7.40
C LEU A 19 1.76 2.98 8.08
N LYS A 20 0.86 2.32 8.78
CA LYS A 20 1.20 1.09 9.51
C LYS A 20 1.17 -0.10 8.56
N TRP A 21 2.06 -1.05 8.81
CA TRP A 21 2.19 -2.27 8.02
C TRP A 21 2.60 -3.43 8.91
N PHE A 22 2.49 -4.64 8.36
CA PHE A 22 2.95 -5.85 9.02
C PHE A 22 3.50 -6.81 7.98
N GLN A 23 4.60 -7.46 8.29
CA GLN A 23 5.14 -8.52 7.42
C GLN A 23 5.49 -9.74 8.28
N LYS A 24 5.39 -10.91 7.68
CA LYS A 24 5.66 -12.17 8.37
C LYS A 24 7.12 -12.56 8.37
N GLU A 25 7.91 -12.00 7.46
CA GLU A 25 9.31 -12.36 7.32
C GLU A 25 10.11 -11.14 6.91
N ASN A 26 11.26 -10.91 7.56
CA ASN A 26 12.11 -9.77 7.23
C ASN A 26 13.47 -10.16 6.62
N ARG A 27 13.74 -11.45 6.44
CA ARG A 27 15.03 -11.89 5.91
C ARG A 27 15.06 -11.80 4.38
N LYS A 28 16.23 -11.43 3.85
CA LYS A 28 16.45 -11.38 2.41
C LYS A 28 16.13 -12.72 1.75
N ARG A 29 15.56 -12.67 0.57
CA ARG A 29 15.29 -13.83 -0.30
C ARG A 29 14.28 -14.83 0.25
N PHE A 30 13.76 -14.60 1.44
CA PHE A 30 12.75 -15.48 2.02
C PHE A 30 11.36 -15.12 1.52
N ARG A 31 10.48 -16.10 1.52
CA ARG A 31 9.08 -15.87 1.19
C ARG A 31 8.40 -15.08 2.29
N ASN A 32 7.60 -14.12 1.90
CA ASN A 32 6.97 -13.19 2.83
C ASN A 32 5.51 -12.95 2.47
N THR A 33 4.73 -12.51 3.44
CA THR A 33 3.40 -11.97 3.23
C THR A 33 3.38 -10.60 3.90
N ILE A 34 3.03 -9.58 3.13
CA ILE A 34 3.07 -8.19 3.59
C ILE A 34 1.65 -7.63 3.61
N TYR A 35 1.29 -7.00 4.73
CA TYR A 35 0.02 -6.33 4.92
C TYR A 35 0.27 -4.82 4.95
N PHE A 36 -0.29 -4.11 4.00
CA PHE A 36 -0.25 -2.66 3.97
C PHE A 36 -1.59 -2.14 4.50
N PHE A 37 -1.59 -1.54 5.68
CA PHE A 37 -2.82 -1.15 6.36
C PHE A 37 -3.29 0.24 5.95
N LEU A 38 -4.61 0.38 5.83
CA LEU A 38 -5.29 1.65 5.75
C LEU A 38 -6.29 1.70 6.90
N ARG A 39 -5.91 2.36 7.97
CA ARG A 39 -6.74 2.49 9.16
C ARG A 39 -7.78 3.62 8.95
N PRO A 40 -8.80 3.69 9.81
CA PRO A 40 -9.78 4.79 9.70
C PRO A 40 -9.13 6.18 9.66
N SER A 41 -8.08 6.39 10.47
CA SER A 41 -7.36 7.67 10.51
C SER A 41 -6.56 7.97 9.23
N ASP A 42 -6.33 6.96 8.40
CA ASP A 42 -5.56 7.12 7.15
C ASP A 42 -6.45 7.51 5.98
N ARG A 43 -7.76 7.43 6.14
CA ARG A 43 -8.76 7.72 5.11
C ARG A 43 -9.70 8.80 5.61
N ARG A 44 -9.74 9.93 4.93
CA ARG A 44 -10.60 11.05 5.32
C ARG A 44 -11.93 11.06 4.57
N THR A 45 -11.97 10.40 3.42
CA THR A 45 -13.13 10.36 2.55
C THR A 45 -13.32 8.96 2.01
N ASP A 46 -14.48 8.72 1.39
CA ASP A 46 -14.70 7.49 0.66
C ASP A 46 -13.74 7.41 -0.51
N LEU A 47 -13.21 6.24 -0.78
CA LEU A 47 -12.21 6.02 -1.84
C LEU A 47 -12.77 5.14 -2.93
N LEU A 48 -12.57 5.56 -4.18
CA LEU A 48 -12.95 4.79 -5.37
C LEU A 48 -11.83 3.88 -5.84
N LYS A 49 -10.57 4.27 -5.58
CA LYS A 49 -9.41 3.59 -6.10
C LYS A 49 -8.23 3.83 -5.16
N ILE A 50 -7.38 2.84 -5.03
CA ILE A 50 -6.13 2.97 -4.28
C ILE A 50 -4.98 2.64 -5.22
N ASN A 51 -3.98 3.50 -5.23
CA ASN A 51 -2.76 3.31 -6.01
C ASN A 51 -1.59 3.14 -5.07
N LEU A 52 -0.77 2.15 -5.33
CA LEU A 52 0.43 1.86 -4.57
C LEU A 52 1.64 1.99 -5.50
N ALA A 53 2.50 2.96 -5.23
CA ALA A 53 3.74 3.11 -5.97
C ALA A 53 4.80 2.19 -5.37
N ILE A 54 5.38 1.33 -6.19
CA ILE A 54 6.37 0.33 -5.77
C ILE A 54 7.76 0.92 -5.98
N PRO A 55 8.61 0.94 -4.93
CA PRO A 55 9.95 1.50 -5.10
C PRO A 55 10.77 0.68 -6.10
N LYS A 56 11.56 1.37 -6.90
CA LYS A 56 12.36 0.73 -7.95
C LYS A 56 13.31 -0.33 -7.42
N SER A 57 13.81 -0.14 -6.22
CA SER A 57 14.69 -1.09 -5.57
C SER A 57 14.02 -2.38 -5.14
N PHE A 58 12.70 -2.40 -5.04
CA PHE A 58 11.95 -3.60 -4.70
C PHE A 58 11.69 -4.38 -5.98
N LYS A 59 12.67 -5.18 -6.37
CA LYS A 59 12.68 -5.85 -7.68
C LYS A 59 11.94 -7.19 -7.72
N THR A 60 11.25 -7.51 -6.67
CA THR A 60 10.53 -8.77 -6.55
C THR A 60 9.42 -8.88 -7.60
N THR A 61 9.28 -10.04 -8.19
CA THR A 61 8.18 -10.32 -9.12
C THR A 61 6.86 -10.32 -8.36
N LEU A 62 5.87 -9.63 -8.90
CA LEU A 62 4.54 -9.55 -8.32
C LEU A 62 3.54 -10.29 -9.20
N ASP A 63 2.69 -11.08 -8.56
CA ASP A 63 1.64 -11.84 -9.22
C ASP A 63 0.30 -11.31 -8.69
N LYS A 64 -0.51 -10.73 -9.57
CA LYS A 64 -1.77 -10.12 -9.14
C LYS A 64 -2.73 -11.12 -8.50
N GLU A 65 -2.60 -12.40 -8.81
CA GLU A 65 -3.46 -13.42 -8.20
C GLU A 65 -3.10 -13.69 -6.74
N LYS A 66 -1.93 -13.25 -6.32
CA LYS A 66 -1.49 -13.36 -4.93
C LYS A 66 -1.63 -12.04 -4.18
N ILE A 67 -2.30 -11.07 -4.79
CA ILE A 67 -2.57 -9.79 -4.18
C ILE A 67 -4.06 -9.72 -3.89
N SER A 68 -4.41 -9.33 -2.68
CA SER A 68 -5.81 -9.20 -2.29
C SER A 68 -6.03 -7.93 -1.49
N PHE A 69 -7.31 -7.57 -1.37
CA PHE A 69 -7.73 -6.44 -0.57
C PHE A 69 -8.79 -6.93 0.40
N CYS A 70 -8.67 -6.58 1.67
CA CYS A 70 -9.59 -7.10 2.67
C CYS A 70 -9.83 -6.11 3.80
N LYS A 71 -10.94 -6.32 4.52
CA LYS A 71 -11.08 -5.79 5.87
C LYS A 71 -10.15 -6.60 6.74
N VAL A 72 -9.39 -5.93 7.59
CA VAL A 72 -8.34 -6.57 8.36
C VAL A 72 -8.52 -6.31 9.85
N LYS A 73 -8.18 -7.31 10.63
CA LYS A 73 -7.96 -7.14 12.06
C LYS A 73 -6.45 -6.98 12.24
N ILE A 74 -6.04 -5.78 12.66
CA ILE A 74 -4.63 -5.52 12.92
C ILE A 74 -4.25 -6.22 14.21
N GLY A 75 -3.23 -7.06 14.13
CA GLY A 75 -2.75 -7.80 15.27
C GLY A 75 -2.09 -6.90 16.29
N GLY A 76 -2.11 -7.35 17.52
CA GLY A 76 -1.47 -6.70 18.63
C GLY A 76 -0.68 -7.69 19.41
N PHE A 77 -0.53 -7.41 20.70
CA PHE A 77 0.25 -8.25 21.58
C PHE A 77 -0.33 -9.66 21.71
N ASP A 78 -1.66 -9.78 21.77
CA ASP A 78 -2.34 -11.05 22.03
C ASP A 78 -3.06 -11.64 20.83
N SER A 79 -2.99 -11.01 19.67
CA SER A 79 -3.74 -11.45 18.51
C SER A 79 -2.96 -11.32 17.22
N ARG A 80 -3.31 -12.15 16.25
CA ARG A 80 -2.66 -12.12 14.93
C ARG A 80 -3.38 -11.16 13.99
N THR A 81 -2.60 -10.56 13.10
CA THR A 81 -3.16 -9.83 11.96
C THR A 81 -3.79 -10.84 11.00
N LYS A 82 -5.03 -10.58 10.63
CA LYS A 82 -5.74 -11.47 9.69
C LYS A 82 -6.80 -10.71 8.91
N CYS A 83 -7.04 -11.14 7.69
CA CYS A 83 -8.18 -10.66 6.92
C CYS A 83 -9.47 -11.20 7.53
N LEU A 84 -10.43 -10.31 7.75
CA LEU A 84 -11.74 -10.68 8.25
C LEU A 84 -12.72 -10.97 7.11
N GLN A 85 -12.59 -10.21 6.02
CA GLN A 85 -13.49 -10.32 4.88
C GLN A 85 -12.77 -9.81 3.63
N ASP A 86 -12.73 -10.61 2.59
CA ASP A 86 -12.20 -10.17 1.31
C ASP A 86 -13.12 -9.14 0.69
N ILE A 87 -12.53 -8.09 0.16
CA ILE A 87 -13.26 -7.02 -0.53
C ILE A 87 -13.06 -7.23 -2.02
N PRO A 88 -14.13 -7.47 -2.78
CA PRO A 88 -14.01 -7.64 -4.22
C PRO A 88 -13.43 -6.41 -4.87
N ALA A 89 -12.39 -6.60 -5.66
CA ALA A 89 -11.70 -5.52 -6.33
C ALA A 89 -10.96 -6.04 -7.55
N ASP A 90 -10.85 -5.21 -8.57
CA ASP A 90 -9.97 -5.49 -9.68
C ASP A 90 -8.57 -4.99 -9.31
N ILE A 91 -7.57 -5.81 -9.60
CA ILE A 91 -6.18 -5.52 -9.27
C ILE A 91 -5.39 -5.43 -10.56
N GLU A 92 -4.63 -4.37 -10.70
CA GLU A 92 -3.87 -4.11 -11.91
C GLU A 92 -2.44 -3.72 -11.53
N ILE A 93 -1.47 -4.34 -12.18
CA ILE A 93 -0.06 -4.00 -12.01
C ILE A 93 0.42 -3.34 -13.28
N ASN A 94 0.90 -2.12 -13.17
CA ASN A 94 1.37 -1.34 -14.30
C ASN A 94 2.86 -1.08 -14.18
N THR A 95 3.53 -1.05 -15.33
CA THR A 95 4.94 -0.67 -15.42
C THR A 95 5.04 0.44 -16.45
N ASP A 96 5.63 1.57 -16.06
CA ASP A 96 5.78 2.70 -16.97
C ASP A 96 7.06 2.58 -17.80
N GLU A 97 7.33 3.61 -18.61
CA GLU A 97 8.51 3.64 -19.49
C GLU A 97 9.82 3.62 -18.73
N SER A 98 9.83 4.12 -17.51
CA SER A 98 11.00 4.15 -16.64
C SER A 98 11.16 2.88 -15.83
N SER A 99 10.36 1.84 -16.09
CA SER A 99 10.33 0.59 -15.33
C SER A 99 9.84 0.76 -13.90
N LEU A 100 9.16 1.85 -13.61
CA LEU A 100 8.50 2.05 -12.32
C LEU A 100 7.18 1.32 -12.32
N ARG A 101 6.97 0.53 -11.27
CA ARG A 101 5.76 -0.27 -11.14
C ARG A 101 4.78 0.38 -10.19
N SER A 102 3.52 0.18 -10.47
CA SER A 102 2.45 0.59 -9.57
C SER A 102 1.38 -0.48 -9.52
N LEU A 103 0.71 -0.52 -8.39
CA LEU A 103 -0.39 -1.43 -8.14
C LEU A 103 -1.65 -0.60 -7.99
N ASN A 104 -2.67 -0.91 -8.77
CA ASN A 104 -3.96 -0.23 -8.67
C ASN A 104 -5.01 -1.20 -8.15
N ILE A 105 -5.75 -0.77 -7.15
CA ILE A 105 -6.86 -1.52 -6.55
C ILE A 105 -8.14 -0.76 -6.87
N TYR A 106 -9.06 -1.42 -7.57
CA TYR A 106 -10.36 -0.85 -7.93
C TYR A 106 -11.46 -1.64 -7.22
N PRO A 107 -11.85 -1.25 -6.00
CA PRO A 107 -12.94 -1.94 -5.32
C PRO A 107 -14.23 -1.83 -6.14
N TYR A 108 -15.05 -2.88 -6.13
CA TYR A 108 -16.31 -2.88 -6.86
C TYR A 108 -17.31 -1.89 -6.28
N SER A 109 -17.17 -1.58 -4.99
CA SER A 109 -17.93 -0.52 -4.34
C SER A 109 -16.96 0.41 -3.64
N PRO A 110 -17.28 1.71 -3.52
CA PRO A 110 -16.38 2.63 -2.83
C PRO A 110 -16.08 2.15 -1.40
N ILE A 111 -14.84 2.34 -0.98
CA ILE A 111 -14.44 2.09 0.40
C ILE A 111 -14.94 3.26 1.22
N ILE A 112 -15.92 3.02 2.08
CA ILE A 112 -16.51 4.10 2.85
C ILE A 112 -15.59 4.54 3.98
N SER A 113 -15.75 5.80 4.40
CA SER A 113 -15.02 6.35 5.53
C SER A 113 -15.71 5.89 6.82
N ASP A 114 -15.36 4.70 7.26
CA ASP A 114 -15.91 4.05 8.44
C ASP A 114 -14.84 3.83 9.50
N LYS A 115 -15.15 3.03 10.51
CA LYS A 115 -14.22 2.71 11.59
C LYS A 115 -13.41 1.44 11.33
N GLU A 116 -13.55 0.86 10.16
CA GLU A 116 -12.87 -0.38 9.81
C GLU A 116 -11.47 -0.13 9.28
N SER A 117 -10.59 -1.09 9.49
CA SER A 117 -9.26 -1.09 8.87
C SER A 117 -9.26 -2.00 7.66
N TYR A 118 -8.53 -1.59 6.63
CA TYR A 118 -8.39 -2.36 5.40
C TYR A 118 -6.92 -2.65 5.16
N ALA A 119 -6.64 -3.67 4.37
CA ALA A 119 -5.27 -4.02 4.02
C ALA A 119 -5.16 -4.44 2.56
N ILE A 120 -4.08 -3.99 1.93
CA ILE A 120 -3.61 -4.56 0.69
C ILE A 120 -2.62 -5.64 1.10
N VAL A 121 -2.84 -6.87 0.65
CA VAL A 121 -2.03 -8.02 1.07
C VAL A 121 -1.26 -8.57 -0.11
N LEU A 122 0.07 -8.57 0.01
CA LEU A 122 0.95 -9.23 -0.94
C LEU A 122 1.32 -10.59 -0.37
N LYS A 123 0.72 -11.65 -0.90
CA LYS A 123 0.94 -13.01 -0.41
C LYS A 123 2.09 -13.67 -1.13
N LYS A 124 2.89 -14.41 -0.39
CA LYS A 124 3.92 -15.29 -0.94
C LYS A 124 4.87 -14.58 -1.90
N VAL A 125 5.25 -13.35 -1.56
CA VAL A 125 6.27 -12.63 -2.32
C VAL A 125 7.65 -13.01 -1.81
N ILE A 126 8.64 -12.97 -2.69
CA ILE A 126 10.02 -13.23 -2.29
C ILE A 126 10.65 -11.90 -1.90
N ASN A 127 11.20 -11.83 -0.71
CA ASN A 127 11.87 -10.62 -0.27
C ASN A 127 13.06 -10.26 -1.18
N PRO A 128 13.39 -8.97 -1.30
CA PRO A 128 14.54 -8.54 -2.11
C PRO A 128 15.82 -9.22 -1.70
N LYS A 129 16.76 -9.26 -2.63
CA LYS A 129 18.09 -9.83 -2.39
C LYS A 129 18.96 -8.97 -1.51
N ARG A 130 18.65 -7.69 -1.39
CA ARG A 130 19.42 -6.73 -0.61
C ARG A 130 18.62 -6.24 0.59
N SER A 131 19.33 -6.01 1.67
CA SER A 131 18.78 -5.39 2.87
C SER A 131 18.46 -3.93 2.61
N GLY A 132 17.55 -3.39 3.36
CA GLY A 132 17.29 -1.97 3.30
C GLY A 132 15.85 -1.61 3.66
N LEU A 133 15.56 -0.35 3.44
CA LEU A 133 14.24 0.23 3.62
C LEU A 133 13.59 0.36 2.25
N PHE A 134 12.35 -0.11 2.14
CA PHE A 134 11.61 -0.05 0.89
C PHE A 134 10.33 0.74 1.14
N GLN A 135 10.25 1.91 0.53
CA GLN A 135 9.15 2.84 0.79
C GLN A 135 8.12 2.78 -0.33
N PHE A 136 6.90 2.41 0.04
CA PHE A 136 5.77 2.32 -0.87
C PHE A 136 4.86 3.50 -0.61
N HIS A 137 4.51 4.25 -1.65
CA HIS A 137 3.65 5.43 -1.51
C HIS A 137 2.23 5.07 -1.91
N SER A 138 1.28 5.52 -1.12
CA SER A 138 -0.14 5.25 -1.33
C SER A 138 -0.88 6.51 -1.75
N TYR A 139 -1.71 6.36 -2.78
CA TYR A 139 -2.59 7.42 -3.26
C TYR A 139 -4.00 6.86 -3.34
N GLY A 140 -4.98 7.70 -3.06
CA GLY A 140 -6.37 7.29 -3.15
C GLY A 140 -7.18 8.30 -3.94
N GLN A 141 -8.11 7.81 -4.75
CA GLN A 141 -9.03 8.68 -5.47
C GLN A 141 -10.27 8.87 -4.63
N PRO A 142 -10.51 10.09 -4.11
CA PRO A 142 -11.71 10.36 -3.32
C PRO A 142 -12.97 10.28 -4.18
N LYS A 143 -14.06 9.86 -3.57
CA LYS A 143 -15.36 9.87 -4.22
C LYS A 143 -15.72 11.29 -4.63
N GLY A 144 -16.15 11.47 -5.87
CA GLY A 144 -16.51 12.79 -6.40
C GLY A 144 -15.35 13.58 -6.97
N LYS A 145 -14.15 13.02 -6.98
CA LYS A 145 -12.97 13.67 -7.59
C LYS A 145 -12.32 12.73 -8.60
N SER A 146 -11.72 13.32 -9.62
CA SER A 146 -11.05 12.55 -10.68
C SER A 146 -9.56 12.37 -10.44
N VAL A 147 -9.00 13.04 -9.45
CA VAL A 147 -7.57 13.03 -9.16
C VAL A 147 -7.31 12.34 -7.84
N SER A 148 -6.28 11.48 -7.80
CA SER A 148 -5.86 10.81 -6.58
C SER A 148 -5.06 11.75 -5.69
N SER A 149 -5.19 11.55 -4.38
CA SER A 149 -4.47 12.31 -3.36
C SER A 149 -3.55 11.36 -2.58
N TYR A 150 -2.45 11.89 -2.12
CA TYR A 150 -1.51 11.14 -1.30
C TYR A 150 -2.15 10.75 0.04
N LEU A 151 -2.07 9.48 0.40
CA LEU A 151 -2.58 8.97 1.67
C LEU A 151 -1.48 8.79 2.70
N GLY A 152 -0.31 8.35 2.28
CA GLY A 152 0.80 8.07 3.17
C GLY A 152 1.76 7.08 2.56
N SER A 153 2.75 6.66 3.34
CA SER A 153 3.76 5.75 2.86
C SER A 153 4.00 4.61 3.86
N TRP A 154 4.22 3.43 3.30
CA TRP A 154 4.65 2.26 4.08
C TRP A 154 6.14 2.05 3.82
N THR A 155 6.92 1.96 4.89
CA THR A 155 8.35 1.71 4.79
C THR A 155 8.65 0.36 5.41
N ILE A 156 8.82 -0.66 4.59
CA ILE A 156 9.15 -1.99 5.09
C ILE A 156 10.65 -2.16 5.21
N VAL A 157 11.05 -3.03 6.12
CA VAL A 157 12.45 -3.26 6.46
C VAL A 157 12.81 -4.69 6.11
N ILE A 158 13.87 -4.87 5.34
CA ILE A 158 14.44 -6.18 5.02
C ILE A 158 15.86 -6.21 5.60
N ASP A 159 16.11 -7.19 6.43
CA ASP A 159 17.42 -7.36 7.10
C ASP A 159 18.44 -8.04 6.23
#